data_69d22607228a27a8a00f1c3445fc974d
#
_entry.id   69d22607228a27a8a00f1c3445fc974d
#
_cell.length_a   1.000
_cell.length_b   1.000
_cell.length_c   1.000
_cell.angle_alpha   90.00
_cell.angle_beta   90.00
_cell.angle_gamma   90.00
#
_symmetry.space_group_name_H-M   'P 1'
#
loop_
_entity.id
_entity.type
_entity.pdbx_description
1 polymer ?
#
loop_
_entity_poly.entity_id
_entity_poly.type
_entity_poly.pdbx_seq_one_letter_code
_entity_poly.pdbx_strand_id
1 'polypeptide(L)'
;VIIVSKNDHSSIIEALECIDRNWHQWITHIDSGWGVKHERINQMIIRIGIAAEDSLLVDDNPIEIGSIEEYLPLLNSQLFKNNFQHFVRDLKSKGLYLFGNASFNEERKDYYKRQLSPSSKQKQEHLKIDYKYNLFENNPAHIERVIELSSKTNQFNLNKKALNATELIKYKVFTWDCETQYGPLGVVGFALISNEGVLSNFALSCRALGFGLEHALFNEINSKHRIQSIAFKKTDKNKVAQEFLNTIEGIPLEELS
;
A
#
# COMPACT_ATOMS: atom_id res chain seq x y z
N VAL A 1 9.82 8.10 -8.01
CA VAL A 1 9.00 9.29 -8.38
C VAL A 1 8.16 8.97 -9.59
N ILE A 2 6.93 9.48 -9.63
CA ILE A 2 6.03 9.42 -10.79
C ILE A 2 5.74 10.87 -11.21
N ILE A 3 5.77 11.13 -12.51
CA ILE A 3 5.38 12.43 -13.07
C ILE A 3 3.95 12.29 -13.60
N VAL A 4 3.06 13.20 -13.18
CA VAL A 4 1.71 13.37 -13.73
C VAL A 4 1.59 14.76 -14.32
N SER A 5 1.50 14.86 -15.63
CA SER A 5 1.57 16.14 -16.32
C SER A 5 0.48 16.29 -17.39
N LYS A 6 0.03 17.54 -17.58
CA LYS A 6 -0.86 17.95 -18.68
C LYS A 6 -0.07 18.40 -19.92
N ASN A 7 1.15 17.91 -20.09
CA ASN A 7 1.99 18.16 -21.25
C ASN A 7 2.10 16.93 -22.14
N ASP A 8 2.58 17.12 -23.37
CA ASP A 8 2.91 16.01 -24.26
C ASP A 8 4.11 15.22 -23.73
N HIS A 9 4.07 13.91 -23.95
CA HIS A 9 5.10 13.01 -23.43
C HIS A 9 6.52 13.36 -23.89
N SER A 10 6.68 13.70 -25.17
CA SER A 10 7.96 14.11 -25.75
C SER A 10 8.54 15.35 -25.06
N SER A 11 7.71 16.35 -24.81
CA SER A 11 8.14 17.60 -24.14
C SER A 11 8.62 17.34 -22.71
N ILE A 12 8.01 16.37 -22.01
CA ILE A 12 8.45 15.98 -20.66
C ILE A 12 9.81 15.29 -20.73
N ILE A 13 10.00 14.37 -21.70
CA ILE A 13 11.28 13.66 -21.88
C ILE A 13 12.39 14.65 -22.19
N GLU A 14 12.18 15.56 -23.16
CA GLU A 14 13.16 16.59 -23.53
C GLU A 14 13.56 17.45 -22.31
N ALA A 15 12.58 17.88 -21.51
CA ALA A 15 12.86 18.64 -20.30
C ALA A 15 13.67 17.83 -19.28
N LEU A 16 13.36 16.58 -19.08
CA LEU A 16 14.09 15.70 -18.17
C LEU A 16 15.53 15.45 -18.65
N GLU A 17 15.75 15.24 -19.93
CA GLU A 17 17.09 15.08 -20.52
C GLU A 17 17.95 16.33 -20.38
N CYS A 18 17.34 17.52 -20.44
CA CYS A 18 18.04 18.78 -20.18
C CYS A 18 18.45 18.94 -18.71
N ILE A 19 17.67 18.38 -17.76
CA ILE A 19 17.93 18.48 -16.31
C ILE A 19 18.96 17.45 -15.88
N ASP A 20 18.74 16.18 -16.20
CA ASP A 20 19.61 15.07 -15.85
C ASP A 20 19.44 13.91 -16.83
N ARG A 21 20.50 13.58 -17.58
CA ARG A 21 20.50 12.46 -18.53
C ARG A 21 20.20 11.10 -17.87
N ASN A 22 20.38 11.00 -16.56
CA ASN A 22 20.09 9.80 -15.77
C ASN A 22 18.71 9.84 -15.10
N TRP A 23 17.82 10.72 -15.51
CA TRP A 23 16.48 10.91 -14.94
C TRP A 23 15.71 9.59 -14.77
N HIS A 24 15.87 8.60 -15.65
CA HIS A 24 15.25 7.30 -15.60
C HIS A 24 15.62 6.48 -14.34
N GLN A 25 16.69 6.85 -13.63
CA GLN A 25 17.03 6.25 -12.33
C GLN A 25 16.07 6.73 -11.21
N TRP A 26 15.51 7.93 -11.34
CA TRP A 26 14.66 8.56 -10.34
C TRP A 26 13.17 8.46 -10.67
N ILE A 27 12.83 8.52 -11.95
CA ILE A 27 11.46 8.50 -12.44
C ILE A 27 11.05 7.06 -12.73
N THR A 28 9.99 6.61 -12.06
CA THR A 28 9.44 5.25 -12.23
C THR A 28 8.46 5.20 -13.40
N HIS A 29 7.67 6.27 -13.56
CA HIS A 29 6.63 6.36 -14.58
C HIS A 29 6.34 7.82 -14.92
N ILE A 30 5.92 8.05 -16.17
CA ILE A 30 5.43 9.35 -16.65
C ILE A 30 4.02 9.12 -17.19
N ASP A 31 3.06 9.72 -16.51
CA ASP A 31 1.67 9.79 -16.96
C ASP A 31 1.41 11.18 -17.56
N SER A 32 1.33 11.24 -18.88
CA SER A 32 1.13 12.47 -19.66
C SER A 32 -0.25 12.47 -20.30
N GLY A 33 -0.88 13.63 -20.38
CA GLY A 33 -2.19 13.78 -21.04
C GLY A 33 -3.08 14.84 -20.39
N TRP A 34 -4.18 15.18 -21.09
CA TRP A 34 -5.05 16.32 -20.78
C TRP A 34 -6.23 15.99 -19.83
N GLY A 35 -6.32 14.77 -19.31
CA GLY A 35 -7.38 14.38 -18.38
C GLY A 35 -7.27 15.04 -17.00
N VAL A 36 -8.32 14.90 -16.22
CA VAL A 36 -8.41 15.43 -14.86
C VAL A 36 -7.33 14.79 -13.99
N LYS A 37 -6.48 15.58 -13.34
CA LYS A 37 -5.27 15.10 -12.67
C LYS A 37 -5.61 14.23 -11.46
N HIS A 38 -6.59 14.60 -10.63
CA HIS A 38 -6.95 13.80 -9.45
C HIS A 38 -7.50 12.43 -9.83
N GLU A 39 -8.29 12.31 -10.92
CA GLU A 39 -8.77 11.02 -11.40
C GLU A 39 -7.61 10.12 -11.88
N ARG A 40 -6.68 10.69 -12.64
CA ARG A 40 -5.49 9.98 -13.13
C ARG A 40 -4.60 9.50 -11.99
N ILE A 41 -4.40 10.35 -10.97
CA ILE A 41 -3.64 9.98 -9.76
C ILE A 41 -4.37 8.88 -9.00
N ASN A 42 -5.68 8.98 -8.81
CA ASN A 42 -6.47 7.97 -8.12
C ASN A 42 -6.37 6.60 -8.81
N GLN A 43 -6.57 6.57 -10.13
CA GLN A 43 -6.42 5.34 -10.91
C GLN A 43 -5.00 4.75 -10.78
N MET A 44 -3.99 5.60 -10.75
CA MET A 44 -2.60 5.18 -10.61
C MET A 44 -2.33 4.59 -9.22
N ILE A 45 -2.78 5.24 -8.14
CA ILE A 45 -2.66 4.76 -6.76
C ILE A 45 -3.31 3.40 -6.61
N ILE A 46 -4.54 3.24 -7.11
CA ILE A 46 -5.26 1.96 -7.11
C ILE A 46 -4.47 0.90 -7.88
N ARG A 47 -3.98 1.23 -9.06
CA ARG A 47 -3.27 0.30 -9.94
C ARG A 47 -1.95 -0.21 -9.35
N ILE A 48 -1.20 0.64 -8.64
CA ILE A 48 0.07 0.25 -8.01
C ILE A 48 -0.11 -0.26 -6.58
N GLY A 49 -1.33 -0.21 -6.03
CA GLY A 49 -1.64 -0.72 -4.70
C GLY A 49 -0.91 0.04 -3.58
N ILE A 50 -0.84 1.38 -3.68
CA ILE A 50 -0.30 2.24 -2.62
C ILE A 50 -1.46 2.90 -1.88
N ALA A 51 -1.35 3.05 -0.56
CA ALA A 51 -2.30 3.85 0.19
C ALA A 51 -2.16 5.35 -0.17
N ALA A 52 -3.29 6.06 -0.27
CA ALA A 52 -3.28 7.48 -0.61
C ALA A 52 -2.48 8.28 0.44
N GLU A 53 -2.61 7.94 1.72
CA GLU A 53 -1.86 8.57 2.82
C GLU A 53 -0.34 8.35 2.77
N ASP A 54 0.12 7.32 2.05
CA ASP A 54 1.55 7.04 1.83
C ASP A 54 2.09 7.73 0.56
N SER A 55 1.26 8.54 -0.10
CA SER A 55 1.57 9.25 -1.32
C SER A 55 1.61 10.76 -1.09
N LEU A 56 2.43 11.45 -1.86
CA LEU A 56 2.54 12.91 -1.84
C LEU A 56 2.49 13.45 -3.27
N LEU A 57 1.53 14.32 -3.55
CA LEU A 57 1.54 15.17 -4.73
C LEU A 57 2.31 16.45 -4.44
N VAL A 58 3.24 16.79 -5.32
CA VAL A 58 3.88 18.11 -5.37
C VAL A 58 3.48 18.75 -6.69
N ASP A 59 2.89 19.95 -6.62
CA ASP A 59 2.45 20.68 -7.80
C ASP A 59 2.64 22.18 -7.57
N ASP A 60 2.89 22.96 -8.60
CA ASP A 60 3.00 24.43 -8.54
C ASP A 60 1.67 25.12 -8.81
N ASN A 61 0.68 24.38 -9.29
CA ASN A 61 -0.65 24.89 -9.57
C ASN A 61 -1.59 24.73 -8.34
N PRO A 62 -2.02 25.83 -7.70
CA PRO A 62 -2.91 25.75 -6.54
C PRO A 62 -4.28 25.14 -6.87
N ILE A 63 -4.74 25.19 -8.12
CA ILE A 63 -6.01 24.57 -8.55
C ILE A 63 -5.87 23.04 -8.50
N GLU A 64 -4.74 22.49 -8.94
CA GLU A 64 -4.51 21.05 -8.88
C GLU A 64 -4.39 20.58 -7.41
N ILE A 65 -3.72 21.36 -6.56
CA ILE A 65 -3.65 21.08 -5.12
C ILE A 65 -5.03 21.11 -4.49
N GLY A 66 -5.85 22.15 -4.73
CA GLY A 66 -7.22 22.25 -4.22
C GLY A 66 -8.10 21.09 -4.69
N SER A 67 -7.96 20.68 -5.95
CA SER A 67 -8.67 19.51 -6.50
C SER A 67 -8.27 18.20 -5.80
N ILE A 68 -7.00 18.01 -5.45
CA ILE A 68 -6.57 16.85 -4.68
C ILE A 68 -7.15 16.87 -3.25
N GLU A 69 -7.11 18.02 -2.59
CA GLU A 69 -7.65 18.18 -1.23
C GLU A 69 -9.16 17.91 -1.17
N GLU A 70 -9.89 18.25 -2.24
CA GLU A 70 -11.33 18.01 -2.35
C GLU A 70 -11.67 16.55 -2.68
N TYR A 71 -11.04 15.97 -3.72
CA TYR A 71 -11.43 14.66 -4.25
C TYR A 71 -10.61 13.49 -3.73
N LEU A 72 -9.40 13.72 -3.22
CA LEU A 72 -8.51 12.72 -2.65
C LEU A 72 -7.97 13.16 -1.28
N PRO A 73 -8.83 13.42 -0.29
CA PRO A 73 -8.44 14.06 0.99
C PRO A 73 -7.45 13.26 1.82
N LEU A 74 -7.25 11.97 1.54
CA LEU A 74 -6.24 11.14 2.20
C LEU A 74 -4.86 11.25 1.55
N LEU A 75 -4.76 11.79 0.33
CA LEU A 75 -3.49 11.97 -0.36
C LEU A 75 -2.82 13.24 0.14
N ASN A 76 -1.56 13.12 0.57
CA ASN A 76 -0.82 14.32 0.97
C ASN A 76 -0.56 15.20 -0.25
N SER A 77 -0.75 16.51 -0.08
CA SER A 77 -0.48 17.49 -1.12
C SER A 77 0.45 18.59 -0.63
N GLN A 78 1.27 19.13 -1.52
CA GLN A 78 2.17 20.22 -1.23
C GLN A 78 2.33 21.16 -2.42
N LEU A 79 1.92 22.41 -2.26
CA LEU A 79 2.14 23.46 -3.25
C LEU A 79 3.63 23.83 -3.30
N PHE A 80 4.24 23.76 -4.47
CA PHE A 80 5.60 24.19 -4.71
C PHE A 80 5.66 25.67 -5.14
N LYS A 81 6.23 26.54 -4.33
CA LYS A 81 6.30 28.01 -4.53
C LYS A 81 7.70 28.48 -4.96
N ASN A 82 8.38 27.76 -5.86
CA ASN A 82 9.72 28.10 -6.37
C ASN A 82 10.80 28.36 -5.32
N ASN A 83 10.62 27.79 -4.10
CA ASN A 83 11.60 27.88 -3.02
C ASN A 83 11.85 26.51 -2.43
N PHE A 84 12.93 25.86 -2.85
CA PHE A 84 13.29 24.51 -2.43
C PHE A 84 13.57 24.40 -0.93
N GLN A 85 14.17 25.39 -0.31
CA GLN A 85 14.46 25.35 1.14
C GLN A 85 13.17 25.40 1.97
N HIS A 86 12.21 26.24 1.59
CA HIS A 86 10.89 26.28 2.20
C HIS A 86 10.14 24.95 1.98
N PHE A 87 10.17 24.42 0.77
CA PHE A 87 9.55 23.15 0.44
C PHE A 87 10.07 22.01 1.32
N VAL A 88 11.39 21.85 1.43
CA VAL A 88 12.00 20.80 2.28
C VAL A 88 11.64 21.00 3.76
N ARG A 89 11.63 22.24 4.24
CA ARG A 89 11.22 22.53 5.62
C ARG A 89 9.76 22.16 5.88
N ASP A 90 8.86 22.48 4.95
CA ASP A 90 7.45 22.17 5.08
C ASP A 90 7.20 20.65 5.05
N LEU A 91 7.90 19.90 4.18
CA LEU A 91 7.86 18.43 4.18
C LEU A 91 8.33 17.84 5.52
N LYS A 92 9.41 18.37 6.08
CA LYS A 92 9.93 17.92 7.39
C LYS A 92 8.93 18.21 8.51
N SER A 93 8.31 19.38 8.53
CA SER A 93 7.34 19.77 9.55
C SER A 93 6.07 18.91 9.51
N LYS A 94 5.69 18.42 8.33
CA LYS A 94 4.56 17.50 8.12
C LYS A 94 4.94 16.02 8.33
N GLY A 95 6.20 15.71 8.65
CA GLY A 95 6.68 14.32 8.76
C GLY A 95 6.74 13.56 7.44
N LEU A 96 6.68 14.27 6.30
CA LEU A 96 6.66 13.69 4.96
C LEU A 96 8.05 13.49 4.36
N TYR A 97 9.09 13.92 5.06
CA TYR A 97 10.49 13.79 4.62
C TYR A 97 11.16 12.64 5.36
N LEU A 98 11.18 11.47 4.74
CA LEU A 98 11.81 10.28 5.28
C LEU A 98 12.99 9.84 4.42
N PHE A 99 14.14 9.62 5.05
CA PHE A 99 15.27 8.94 4.42
C PHE A 99 14.99 7.43 4.44
N GLY A 100 14.63 6.87 3.29
CA GLY A 100 14.46 5.44 3.14
C GLY A 100 15.79 4.71 2.93
N ASN A 101 15.83 3.43 3.25
CA ASN A 101 16.96 2.56 2.97
C ASN A 101 17.00 2.27 1.46
N ALA A 102 18.09 2.63 0.76
CA ALA A 102 18.18 2.61 -0.71
C ALA A 102 17.99 1.20 -1.31
N SER A 103 18.44 0.15 -0.64
CA SER A 103 18.35 -1.23 -1.14
C SER A 103 16.90 -1.76 -1.23
N PHE A 104 15.99 -1.26 -0.41
CA PHE A 104 14.57 -1.65 -0.44
C PHE A 104 13.78 -1.01 -1.59
N ASN A 105 14.35 -0.02 -2.28
CA ASN A 105 13.64 0.81 -3.24
C ASN A 105 13.71 0.29 -4.68
N GLU A 106 14.72 -0.48 -5.07
CA GLU A 106 14.87 -0.92 -6.47
C GLU A 106 13.87 -2.00 -6.88
N GLU A 107 13.70 -3.05 -6.08
CA GLU A 107 12.70 -4.09 -6.36
C GLU A 107 11.28 -3.52 -6.40
N ARG A 108 10.95 -2.59 -5.48
CA ARG A 108 9.67 -1.88 -5.49
C ARG A 108 9.50 -1.00 -6.73
N LYS A 109 10.55 -0.31 -7.13
CA LYS A 109 10.55 0.54 -8.32
C LYS A 109 10.27 -0.27 -9.58
N ASP A 110 10.92 -1.42 -9.73
CA ASP A 110 10.73 -2.31 -10.88
C ASP A 110 9.33 -2.95 -10.88
N TYR A 111 8.80 -3.29 -9.71
CA TYR A 111 7.42 -3.72 -9.57
C TYR A 111 6.45 -2.65 -10.08
N TYR A 112 6.58 -1.39 -9.61
CA TYR A 112 5.71 -0.30 -10.05
C TYR A 112 5.86 0.04 -11.53
N LYS A 113 7.08 -0.04 -12.08
CA LYS A 113 7.29 0.13 -13.53
C LYS A 113 6.51 -0.89 -14.34
N ARG A 114 6.51 -2.16 -13.92
CA ARG A 114 5.76 -3.24 -14.58
C ARG A 114 4.25 -3.03 -14.50
N GLN A 115 3.74 -2.62 -13.34
CA GLN A 115 2.33 -2.32 -13.13
C GLN A 115 1.84 -1.15 -14.01
N LEU A 116 2.66 -0.12 -14.19
CA LEU A 116 2.31 1.08 -14.92
C LEU A 116 2.65 1.03 -16.42
N SER A 117 3.23 -0.09 -16.90
CA SER A 117 3.59 -0.23 -18.31
C SER A 117 2.36 -0.18 -19.25
N PRO A 118 2.50 0.34 -20.49
CA PRO A 118 1.39 0.44 -21.46
C PRO A 118 0.76 -0.92 -21.80
N SER A 119 1.54 -2.00 -21.80
CA SER A 119 1.05 -3.37 -22.03
C SER A 119 0.05 -3.84 -20.98
N SER A 120 0.05 -3.23 -19.79
CA SER A 120 -0.93 -3.50 -18.74
C SER A 120 -2.23 -2.67 -18.89
N LYS A 121 -2.26 -1.61 -19.74
CA LYS A 121 -3.46 -0.80 -19.98
C LYS A 121 -4.58 -1.53 -20.74
N GLN A 122 -4.26 -2.53 -21.56
CA GLN A 122 -5.24 -3.27 -22.36
C GLN A 122 -6.10 -4.29 -21.58
N LYS A 123 -5.83 -4.46 -20.26
CA LYS A 123 -6.54 -5.44 -19.41
C LYS A 123 -7.44 -4.77 -18.35
N GLN A 124 -7.90 -3.56 -18.57
CA GLN A 124 -8.70 -2.80 -17.57
C GLN A 124 -10.16 -3.26 -17.41
N GLU A 125 -10.62 -4.25 -18.17
CA GLU A 125 -11.89 -4.93 -17.89
C GLU A 125 -11.61 -6.11 -16.95
N HIS A 126 -11.82 -5.93 -15.63
CA HIS A 126 -11.69 -6.95 -14.58
C HIS A 126 -10.33 -7.67 -14.55
N LEU A 127 -9.28 -6.95 -14.20
CA LEU A 127 -7.96 -7.54 -13.98
C LEU A 127 -8.02 -8.54 -12.80
N LYS A 128 -8.30 -9.79 -13.14
CA LYS A 128 -7.98 -10.90 -12.26
C LYS A 128 -6.43 -10.94 -12.22
N ILE A 129 -5.86 -10.40 -11.16
CA ILE A 129 -4.42 -10.52 -10.95
C ILE A 129 -4.17 -11.97 -10.59
N ASP A 130 -3.43 -12.66 -11.44
CA ASP A 130 -2.97 -13.99 -11.13
C ASP A 130 -1.90 -13.90 -10.05
N TYR A 131 -2.14 -14.55 -8.93
CA TYR A 131 -1.22 -14.58 -7.81
C TYR A 131 -1.02 -16.01 -7.30
N LYS A 132 0.15 -16.23 -6.72
CA LYS A 132 0.46 -17.40 -5.90
C LYS A 132 0.91 -16.90 -4.54
N TYR A 133 0.61 -17.65 -3.50
CA TYR A 133 1.09 -17.36 -2.16
C TYR A 133 1.56 -18.62 -1.45
N ASN A 134 2.46 -18.44 -0.51
CA ASN A 134 2.84 -19.48 0.43
C ASN A 134 2.48 -19.02 1.83
N LEU A 135 1.77 -19.88 2.57
CA LEU A 135 1.41 -19.63 3.97
C LEU A 135 2.43 -20.31 4.90
N PHE A 136 2.97 -19.55 5.83
CA PHE A 136 3.94 -20.00 6.83
C PHE A 136 3.36 -19.86 8.23
N GLU A 137 3.62 -20.83 9.08
CA GLU A 137 3.30 -20.77 10.50
C GLU A 137 4.59 -20.64 11.32
N ASN A 138 4.64 -19.65 12.22
CA ASN A 138 5.73 -19.39 13.16
C ASN A 138 7.13 -19.31 12.50
N ASN A 139 7.23 -18.70 11.32
CA ASN A 139 8.49 -18.54 10.61
C ASN A 139 9.34 -17.43 11.25
N PRO A 140 10.49 -17.74 11.88
CA PRO A 140 11.31 -16.74 12.56
C PRO A 140 11.91 -15.70 11.60
N ALA A 141 12.14 -16.05 10.33
CA ALA A 141 12.68 -15.13 9.33
C ALA A 141 11.69 -14.00 8.98
N HIS A 142 10.40 -14.14 9.31
CA HIS A 142 9.38 -13.17 8.98
C HIS A 142 9.02 -12.22 10.15
N ILE A 143 9.58 -12.43 11.34
CA ILE A 143 9.21 -11.67 12.56
C ILE A 143 9.43 -10.18 12.42
N GLU A 144 10.56 -9.75 11.88
CA GLU A 144 10.84 -8.33 11.64
C GLU A 144 9.81 -7.71 10.69
N ARG A 145 9.42 -8.47 9.66
CA ARG A 145 8.41 -8.00 8.71
C ARG A 145 7.01 -7.92 9.31
N VAL A 146 6.64 -8.83 10.22
CA VAL A 146 5.38 -8.76 10.99
C VAL A 146 5.35 -7.48 11.84
N ILE A 147 6.44 -7.18 12.54
CA ILE A 147 6.58 -5.96 13.36
C ILE A 147 6.42 -4.72 12.48
N GLU A 148 7.09 -4.67 11.33
CA GLU A 148 6.96 -3.58 10.37
C GLU A 148 5.52 -3.42 9.86
N LEU A 149 4.88 -4.51 9.42
CA LEU A 149 3.51 -4.49 8.91
C LEU A 149 2.50 -4.07 9.97
N SER A 150 2.68 -4.48 11.23
CA SER A 150 1.77 -4.13 12.32
C SER A 150 1.64 -2.62 12.54
N SER A 151 2.72 -1.89 12.30
CA SER A 151 2.76 -0.43 12.44
C SER A 151 2.41 0.32 11.16
N LYS A 152 2.82 -0.20 9.99
CA LYS A 152 2.66 0.52 8.71
C LYS A 152 1.34 0.26 7.99
N THR A 153 0.65 -0.84 8.28
CA THR A 153 -0.60 -1.20 7.58
C THR A 153 -1.78 -0.49 8.21
N ASN A 154 -2.55 0.24 7.41
CA ASN A 154 -3.70 1.01 7.88
C ASN A 154 -5.03 0.49 7.32
N GLN A 155 -5.13 0.28 6.01
CA GLN A 155 -6.40 0.00 5.33
C GLN A 155 -6.95 -1.39 5.66
N PHE A 156 -6.07 -2.40 5.69
CA PHE A 156 -6.43 -3.76 6.09
C PHE A 156 -5.60 -4.18 7.30
N ASN A 157 -6.08 -3.81 8.46
CA ASN A 157 -5.49 -4.18 9.75
C ASN A 157 -6.62 -4.20 10.78
N LEU A 158 -6.92 -5.39 11.31
CA LEU A 158 -8.05 -5.57 12.23
C LEU A 158 -7.80 -4.92 13.58
N ASN A 159 -6.56 -4.93 14.04
CA ASN A 159 -6.19 -4.35 15.32
C ASN A 159 -4.83 -3.66 15.21
N LYS A 160 -4.86 -2.40 14.77
CA LYS A 160 -3.64 -1.62 14.58
C LYS A 160 -2.95 -1.34 15.91
N LYS A 161 -2.04 -2.23 16.27
CA LYS A 161 -1.15 -2.10 17.41
C LYS A 161 0.28 -2.38 16.95
N ALA A 162 1.21 -1.47 17.26
CA ALA A 162 2.63 -1.75 17.04
C ALA A 162 3.04 -2.94 17.92
N LEU A 163 3.60 -3.96 17.29
CA LEU A 163 4.01 -5.20 17.95
C LEU A 163 5.53 -5.21 18.15
N ASN A 164 5.97 -6.01 19.09
CA ASN A 164 7.37 -6.35 19.29
C ASN A 164 7.55 -7.88 19.38
N ALA A 165 8.78 -8.36 19.28
CA ALA A 165 9.08 -9.80 19.27
C ALA A 165 8.57 -10.54 20.53
N THR A 166 8.61 -9.90 21.70
CA THR A 166 8.15 -10.50 22.96
C THR A 166 6.64 -10.68 22.99
N GLU A 167 5.88 -9.78 22.37
CA GLU A 167 4.42 -9.90 22.28
C GLU A 167 4.02 -11.04 21.34
N LEU A 168 4.77 -11.24 20.24
CA LEU A 168 4.47 -12.28 19.25
C LEU A 168 4.55 -13.71 19.80
N ILE A 169 5.35 -13.95 20.84
CA ILE A 169 5.48 -15.28 21.49
C ILE A 169 4.14 -15.80 22.03
N LYS A 170 3.19 -14.91 22.33
CA LYS A 170 1.87 -15.26 22.87
C LYS A 170 0.90 -15.80 21.81
N TYR A 171 1.27 -15.75 20.55
CA TYR A 171 0.40 -16.06 19.42
C TYR A 171 1.00 -17.13 18.52
N LYS A 172 0.15 -17.86 17.84
CA LYS A 172 0.51 -18.51 16.59
C LYS A 172 0.57 -17.42 15.53
N VAL A 173 1.73 -17.25 14.90
CA VAL A 173 2.00 -16.23 13.91
C VAL A 173 1.93 -16.83 12.52
N PHE A 174 0.95 -16.43 11.74
CA PHE A 174 0.85 -16.79 10.33
C PHE A 174 1.37 -15.64 9.50
N THR A 175 2.17 -15.95 8.47
CA THR A 175 2.66 -14.99 7.49
C THR A 175 2.52 -15.57 6.11
N TRP A 176 2.43 -14.74 5.10
CA TRP A 176 2.41 -15.19 3.72
C TRP A 176 3.19 -14.25 2.82
N ASP A 177 3.94 -14.86 1.95
CA ASP A 177 4.48 -14.17 0.78
C ASP A 177 3.50 -14.28 -0.40
N CYS A 178 3.68 -13.41 -1.37
CA CYS A 178 2.85 -13.40 -2.56
C CYS A 178 3.73 -13.12 -3.77
N GLU A 179 3.46 -13.82 -4.86
CA GLU A 179 4.01 -13.58 -6.18
C GLU A 179 2.88 -13.35 -7.17
N THR A 180 3.01 -12.35 -8.03
CA THR A 180 2.07 -12.03 -9.10
C THR A 180 2.73 -12.24 -10.45
N GLN A 181 1.95 -12.17 -11.54
CA GLN A 181 2.51 -12.15 -12.89
C GLN A 181 3.51 -10.98 -13.13
N TYR A 182 3.55 -9.99 -12.23
CA TYR A 182 4.48 -8.85 -12.30
C TYR A 182 5.72 -9.03 -11.41
N GLY A 183 5.80 -10.13 -10.66
CA GLY A 183 6.91 -10.50 -9.80
C GLY A 183 6.56 -10.64 -8.31
N PRO A 184 7.56 -10.98 -7.49
CA PRO A 184 7.37 -11.23 -6.07
C PRO A 184 7.06 -9.93 -5.31
N LEU A 185 6.13 -10.02 -4.36
CA LEU A 185 5.79 -8.96 -3.41
C LEU A 185 6.49 -9.13 -2.06
N GLY A 186 7.11 -10.29 -1.84
CA GLY A 186 7.64 -10.69 -0.54
C GLY A 186 6.53 -10.95 0.48
N VAL A 187 6.85 -10.89 1.76
CA VAL A 187 5.86 -11.06 2.83
C VAL A 187 4.91 -9.88 2.84
N VAL A 188 3.64 -10.14 2.50
CA VAL A 188 2.60 -9.12 2.31
C VAL A 188 1.59 -9.04 3.45
N GLY A 189 1.59 -9.98 4.39
CA GLY A 189 0.63 -9.94 5.48
C GLY A 189 0.95 -10.91 6.61
N PHE A 190 0.16 -10.79 7.68
CA PHE A 190 0.23 -11.67 8.84
C PHE A 190 -1.12 -11.83 9.54
N ALA A 191 -1.28 -12.94 10.25
CA ALA A 191 -2.37 -13.17 11.20
C ALA A 191 -1.81 -13.65 12.55
N LEU A 192 -2.46 -13.25 13.62
CA LEU A 192 -2.12 -13.64 14.98
C LEU A 192 -3.32 -14.35 15.61
N ILE A 193 -3.13 -15.60 16.02
CA ILE A 193 -4.17 -16.38 16.71
C ILE A 193 -3.69 -16.70 18.12
N SER A 194 -4.51 -16.37 19.12
CA SER A 194 -4.24 -16.73 20.51
C SER A 194 -4.46 -18.25 20.76
N ASN A 195 -4.00 -18.73 21.89
CA ASN A 195 -4.20 -20.13 22.28
C ASN A 195 -5.69 -20.48 22.45
N GLU A 196 -6.53 -19.50 22.76
CA GLU A 196 -7.98 -19.63 22.88
C GLU A 196 -8.71 -19.61 21.53
N GLY A 197 -7.98 -19.47 20.43
CA GLY A 197 -8.55 -19.42 19.07
C GLY A 197 -9.05 -18.04 18.65
N VAL A 198 -8.69 -16.98 19.36
CA VAL A 198 -9.04 -15.61 18.97
C VAL A 198 -8.11 -15.12 17.85
N LEU A 199 -8.66 -14.71 16.71
CA LEU A 199 -7.91 -13.97 15.68
C LEU A 199 -7.66 -12.55 16.20
N SER A 200 -6.52 -12.36 16.85
CA SER A 200 -6.15 -11.11 17.53
C SER A 200 -5.70 -10.01 16.61
N ASN A 201 -5.19 -10.37 15.44
CA ASN A 201 -4.93 -9.42 14.33
C ASN A 201 -4.86 -10.16 13.00
N PHE A 202 -5.24 -9.49 11.94
CA PHE A 202 -5.08 -9.91 10.56
C PHE A 202 -4.81 -8.67 9.71
N ALA A 203 -3.63 -8.59 9.14
CA ALA A 203 -3.19 -7.42 8.38
C ALA A 203 -2.61 -7.81 7.03
N LEU A 204 -2.95 -7.02 6.02
CA LEU A 204 -2.53 -7.20 4.64
C LEU A 204 -1.96 -5.89 4.08
N SER A 205 -0.79 -5.96 3.49
CA SER A 205 -0.18 -4.82 2.79
C SER A 205 -1.07 -4.33 1.64
N CYS A 206 -1.17 -3.02 1.45
CA CYS A 206 -1.95 -2.43 0.35
C CYS A 206 -1.55 -2.99 -1.03
N ARG A 207 -0.31 -3.45 -1.21
CA ARG A 207 0.16 -4.07 -2.46
C ARG A 207 -0.54 -5.38 -2.83
N ALA A 208 -1.15 -6.03 -1.86
CA ALA A 208 -1.86 -7.30 -2.03
C ALA A 208 -3.38 -7.17 -1.83
N LEU A 209 -3.88 -5.95 -1.60
CA LEU A 209 -5.33 -5.69 -1.50
C LEU A 209 -6.00 -5.76 -2.88
N GLY A 210 -7.26 -6.18 -2.89
CA GLY A 210 -8.05 -6.26 -4.11
C GLY A 210 -7.79 -7.49 -4.97
N PHE A 211 -6.95 -8.43 -4.51
CA PHE A 211 -6.72 -9.71 -5.21
C PHE A 211 -7.66 -10.82 -4.70
N GLY A 212 -8.46 -10.56 -3.66
CA GLY A 212 -9.24 -11.58 -2.96
C GLY A 212 -8.41 -12.49 -2.07
N LEU A 213 -7.14 -12.13 -1.86
CA LEU A 213 -6.18 -12.90 -1.06
C LEU A 213 -6.60 -12.97 0.40
N GLU A 214 -7.23 -11.92 0.93
CA GLU A 214 -7.75 -11.82 2.29
C GLU A 214 -8.74 -12.95 2.61
N HIS A 215 -9.66 -13.25 1.70
CA HIS A 215 -10.65 -14.31 1.87
C HIS A 215 -10.01 -15.70 1.75
N ALA A 216 -9.12 -15.89 0.77
CA ALA A 216 -8.42 -17.17 0.58
C ALA A 216 -7.61 -17.56 1.82
N LEU A 217 -6.83 -16.61 2.35
CA LEU A 217 -5.99 -16.81 3.53
C LEU A 217 -6.82 -17.03 4.81
N PHE A 218 -7.85 -16.20 5.02
CA PHE A 218 -8.73 -16.35 6.16
C PHE A 218 -9.37 -17.74 6.18
N ASN A 219 -9.92 -18.19 5.05
CA ASN A 219 -10.54 -19.51 4.94
C ASN A 219 -9.52 -20.64 5.17
N GLU A 220 -8.32 -20.52 4.61
CA GLU A 220 -7.26 -21.51 4.82
C GLU A 220 -6.84 -21.59 6.30
N ILE A 221 -6.61 -20.46 6.95
CA ILE A 221 -6.24 -20.39 8.36
C ILE A 221 -7.39 -20.92 9.23
N ASN A 222 -8.62 -20.50 8.99
CA ASN A 222 -9.80 -20.93 9.74
C ASN A 222 -10.05 -22.44 9.62
N SER A 223 -9.85 -23.01 8.44
CA SER A 223 -9.99 -24.46 8.22
C SER A 223 -9.00 -25.28 9.05
N LYS A 224 -7.80 -24.78 9.29
CA LYS A 224 -6.74 -25.45 10.05
C LYS A 224 -6.83 -25.20 11.56
N HIS A 225 -7.25 -24.02 11.98
CA HIS A 225 -7.13 -23.55 13.38
C HIS A 225 -8.46 -23.20 14.06
N ARG A 226 -9.60 -23.29 13.38
CA ARG A 226 -10.95 -23.04 13.93
C ARG A 226 -11.00 -21.75 14.74
N ILE A 227 -11.03 -20.61 14.05
CA ILE A 227 -11.16 -19.29 14.69
C ILE A 227 -12.47 -19.24 15.49
N GLN A 228 -12.38 -18.95 16.80
CA GLN A 228 -13.53 -18.88 17.70
C GLN A 228 -14.16 -17.49 17.73
N SER A 229 -13.32 -16.45 17.66
CA SER A 229 -13.74 -15.04 17.60
C SER A 229 -12.68 -14.19 16.90
N ILE A 230 -13.07 -13.00 16.50
CA ILE A 230 -12.20 -12.03 15.83
C ILE A 230 -12.15 -10.75 16.64
N ALA A 231 -10.97 -10.40 17.14
CA ALA A 231 -10.74 -9.12 17.81
C ALA A 231 -10.59 -8.00 16.76
N PHE A 232 -11.38 -6.94 16.92
CA PHE A 232 -11.42 -5.86 15.94
C PHE A 232 -11.47 -4.50 16.62
N LYS A 233 -10.64 -3.58 16.15
CA LYS A 233 -10.67 -2.16 16.52
C LYS A 233 -11.04 -1.32 15.30
N LYS A 234 -12.26 -0.75 15.32
CA LYS A 234 -12.75 0.12 14.27
C LYS A 234 -11.99 1.45 14.24
N THR A 235 -11.56 1.87 13.05
CA THR A 235 -10.94 3.18 12.80
C THR A 235 -11.44 3.77 11.48
N ASP A 236 -11.27 5.08 11.28
CA ASP A 236 -11.63 5.72 10.01
C ASP A 236 -10.74 5.26 8.84
N LYS A 237 -9.58 4.66 9.13
CA LYS A 237 -8.59 4.25 8.13
C LYS A 237 -8.73 2.79 7.69
N ASN A 238 -9.37 1.92 8.47
CA ASN A 238 -9.47 0.50 8.17
C ASN A 238 -10.80 0.06 7.55
N LYS A 239 -11.39 0.91 6.69
CA LYS A 239 -12.67 0.62 6.03
C LYS A 239 -12.65 -0.69 5.24
N VAL A 240 -11.55 -0.99 4.53
CA VAL A 240 -11.39 -2.23 3.76
C VAL A 240 -11.46 -3.46 4.68
N ALA A 241 -10.85 -3.39 5.87
CA ALA A 241 -10.96 -4.44 6.87
C ALA A 241 -12.39 -4.57 7.43
N GLN A 242 -13.11 -3.45 7.59
CA GLN A 242 -14.54 -3.47 8.01
C GLN A 242 -15.41 -4.15 6.94
N GLU A 243 -15.21 -3.81 5.66
CA GLU A 243 -15.92 -4.44 4.55
C GLU A 243 -15.66 -5.96 4.49
N PHE A 244 -14.42 -6.37 4.67
CA PHE A 244 -14.05 -7.78 4.78
C PHE A 244 -14.79 -8.47 5.93
N LEU A 245 -14.81 -7.89 7.13
CA LEU A 245 -15.50 -8.48 8.28
C LEU A 245 -17.01 -8.65 8.06
N ASN A 246 -17.64 -7.76 7.30
CA ASN A 246 -19.06 -7.88 6.95
C ASN A 246 -19.34 -9.11 6.06
N THR A 247 -18.33 -9.70 5.43
CA THR A 247 -18.47 -10.92 4.62
C THR A 247 -18.25 -12.20 5.43
N ILE A 248 -17.75 -12.09 6.68
CA ILE A 248 -17.48 -13.24 7.54
C ILE A 248 -18.74 -13.59 8.34
N GLU A 249 -19.25 -14.78 8.12
CA GLU A 249 -20.44 -15.28 8.82
C GLU A 249 -20.07 -16.29 9.90
N GLY A 250 -20.86 -16.32 10.98
CA GLY A 250 -20.81 -17.37 11.99
C GLY A 250 -19.65 -17.31 12.99
N ILE A 251 -18.81 -16.25 12.94
CA ILE A 251 -17.71 -16.03 13.88
C ILE A 251 -17.97 -14.73 14.65
N PRO A 252 -18.03 -14.76 15.99
CA PRO A 252 -18.25 -13.58 16.81
C PRO A 252 -17.15 -12.52 16.64
N LEU A 253 -17.54 -11.25 16.60
CA LEU A 253 -16.63 -10.11 16.61
C LEU A 253 -16.50 -9.57 18.04
N GLU A 254 -15.27 -9.38 18.51
CA GLU A 254 -14.92 -8.74 19.78
C GLU A 254 -14.42 -7.34 19.50
N GLU A 255 -15.28 -6.33 19.68
CA GLU A 255 -14.90 -4.94 19.45
C GLU A 255 -13.98 -4.44 20.57
N LEU A 256 -12.78 -4.00 20.21
CA LEU A 256 -11.79 -3.47 21.13
C LEU A 256 -11.96 -1.95 21.28
N SER A 257 -11.94 -1.49 22.51
CA SER A 257 -12.02 -0.08 22.89
C SER A 257 -10.78 0.75 22.52
#